data_08b4d5278813b0cce52013912183b33d
#
_entry.id   08b4d5278813b0cce52013912183b33d
#
_cell.length_a   1.000
_cell.length_b   1.000
_cell.length_c   1.000
_cell.angle_alpha   90.00
_cell.angle_beta   90.00
_cell.angle_gamma   90.00
#
_symmetry.space_group_name_H-M   'P 1'
#
loop_
_entity.id
_entity.type
_entity.pdbx_description
1 polymer ?
#
loop_
_entity_poly.entity_id
_entity_poly.type
_entity_poly.pdbx_seq_one_letter_code
_entity_poly.pdbx_strand_id
1 'polypeptide(L)'
;MTATARRTRTAAVVVPAALVLAAGVVAGMPPASAATVDTSASYVVVNRHSGKAMDLYDWSTAENAPVNQWTRNDLAVQQWQFLDAGGGFYKVRSRHSGKVLELPSGGDGTQLVQSTDRSSATQQFRLQDSAGGFVRFVNRQWGKAVDVWQWSTADGGRLAGYADLDGANQQWQLIRLGGGTPTTPAPAYPQPGRVTGDVGVHDPTVVKRPDGAYLVAHTGDGIALKTSTDRVAFRNAGAVFPGGAPWTTTYTGGARNLWAPDLSYRNGRFYLYYSASTFGSNRSAIFLATSTTGTSGSWTHEGLVVESRTSDDVNAIDPNLTVDDQGRWWLTFGSFWSGIKMIPIDPATGRRLGTATYALANYGPGIEAPVLVKRGAWYYLYVSFDRCCQGAASTYRIMVGRSASPTGPFVDRTGRDMLAGGGTQILASHGSVHGPGHQAVLADTDGDVLFYHYYADDGASLLGVNRIGYDAAAWPYVY
;
A
#
# COMPACT_ATOMS: atom_id res chain seq x y z
N MET A 1 77.57 4.21 -42.02
CA MET A 1 77.23 5.57 -42.42
C MET A 1 76.44 6.17 -41.26
N THR A 2 77.08 7.02 -40.53
CA THR A 2 76.65 7.68 -39.28
C THR A 2 75.85 8.94 -39.63
N ALA A 3 74.67 9.09 -39.00
CA ALA A 3 73.90 10.36 -39.03
C ALA A 3 73.65 10.82 -37.61
N THR A 4 74.32 11.91 -37.27
CA THR A 4 74.34 12.63 -36.01
C THR A 4 73.05 13.47 -35.83
N ALA A 5 72.31 13.29 -34.75
CA ALA A 5 71.17 14.14 -34.42
C ALA A 5 71.63 15.26 -33.47
N ARG A 6 71.43 16.50 -33.84
CA ARG A 6 71.64 17.71 -33.04
C ARG A 6 70.52 17.90 -32.03
N ARG A 7 70.84 18.06 -30.76
CA ARG A 7 69.96 18.52 -29.70
C ARG A 7 69.91 20.07 -29.70
N THR A 8 68.78 20.67 -29.87
CA THR A 8 68.48 22.08 -29.58
C THR A 8 68.01 22.21 -28.13
N ARG A 9 68.70 23.03 -27.36
CA ARG A 9 68.33 23.43 -26.00
C ARG A 9 67.42 24.66 -26.09
N THR A 10 66.20 24.57 -25.59
CA THR A 10 65.33 25.73 -25.37
C THR A 10 65.46 26.19 -23.94
N ALA A 11 65.83 27.45 -23.72
CA ALA A 11 65.97 28.06 -22.41
C ALA A 11 64.56 28.44 -21.88
N ALA A 12 64.27 28.01 -20.63
CA ALA A 12 63.07 28.40 -19.92
C ALA A 12 63.30 29.76 -19.22
N VAL A 13 62.41 30.74 -19.54
CA VAL A 13 62.35 32.02 -18.83
C VAL A 13 61.47 31.83 -17.60
N VAL A 14 62.07 32.03 -16.42
CA VAL A 14 61.37 32.04 -15.12
C VAL A 14 60.85 33.45 -14.86
N VAL A 15 59.52 33.60 -14.80
CA VAL A 15 58.86 34.82 -14.35
C VAL A 15 58.49 34.65 -12.86
N PRO A 16 58.87 35.51 -11.95
CA PRO A 16 58.45 35.39 -10.56
C PRO A 16 56.98 35.81 -10.40
N ALA A 17 56.14 34.91 -9.92
CA ALA A 17 54.78 35.20 -9.51
C ALA A 17 54.78 35.91 -8.15
N ALA A 18 54.32 37.14 -8.09
CA ALA A 18 54.06 37.87 -6.84
C ALA A 18 52.84 37.27 -6.13
N LEU A 19 53.06 36.75 -4.90
CA LEU A 19 52.00 36.23 -4.05
C LEU A 19 51.25 37.43 -3.43
N VAL A 20 50.03 37.73 -3.93
CA VAL A 20 49.09 38.66 -3.27
C VAL A 20 48.33 37.85 -2.22
N LEU A 21 48.63 38.03 -0.94
CA LEU A 21 47.81 37.56 0.19
C LEU A 21 46.54 38.42 0.22
N ALA A 22 45.45 37.88 -0.31
CA ALA A 22 44.10 38.39 -0.04
C ALA A 22 43.69 37.85 1.33
N ALA A 23 43.60 38.72 2.34
CA ALA A 23 42.97 38.41 3.61
C ALA A 23 41.47 38.24 3.37
N GLY A 24 41.01 37.01 3.13
CA GLY A 24 39.63 36.65 3.07
C GLY A 24 39.01 36.76 4.46
N VAL A 25 38.09 37.70 4.62
CA VAL A 25 37.16 37.73 5.76
C VAL A 25 36.38 36.44 5.70
N VAL A 26 36.65 35.50 6.62
CA VAL A 26 35.79 34.35 6.87
C VAL A 26 34.49 34.91 7.47
N ALA A 27 33.52 35.20 6.62
CA ALA A 27 32.16 35.41 7.05
C ALA A 27 31.74 34.12 7.79
N GLY A 28 31.54 34.21 9.09
CA GLY A 28 31.06 33.09 9.91
C GLY A 28 29.76 32.56 9.29
N MET A 29 29.75 31.31 8.91
CA MET A 29 28.53 30.61 8.53
C MET A 29 27.56 30.76 9.72
N PRO A 30 26.29 31.15 9.49
CA PRO A 30 25.33 31.16 10.57
C PRO A 30 25.29 29.73 11.17
N PRO A 31 25.09 29.63 12.50
CA PRO A 31 24.95 28.31 13.12
C PRO A 31 23.85 27.56 12.41
N ALA A 32 24.12 26.30 12.01
CA ALA A 32 23.15 25.42 11.37
C ALA A 32 21.89 25.43 12.23
N SER A 33 20.78 25.86 11.62
CA SER A 33 19.48 25.90 12.28
C SER A 33 19.11 24.44 12.61
N ALA A 34 18.89 24.15 13.90
CA ALA A 34 18.42 22.82 14.29
C ALA A 34 17.07 22.54 13.59
N ALA A 35 16.94 21.40 12.94
CA ALA A 35 15.70 21.00 12.29
C ALA A 35 14.56 21.05 13.30
N THR A 36 13.55 21.87 13.01
CA THR A 36 12.33 21.93 13.82
C THR A 36 11.33 20.93 13.29
N VAL A 37 10.83 20.05 14.18
CA VAL A 37 9.77 19.09 13.87
C VAL A 37 8.46 19.56 14.44
N ASP A 38 7.37 19.26 13.77
CA ASP A 38 6.03 19.43 14.32
C ASP A 38 5.74 18.30 15.32
N THR A 39 5.73 18.65 16.61
CA THR A 39 5.55 17.68 17.71
C THR A 39 4.13 17.10 17.76
N SER A 40 3.17 17.68 17.05
CA SER A 40 1.81 17.15 16.91
C SER A 40 1.71 16.08 15.82
N ALA A 41 2.72 15.98 14.93
CA ALA A 41 2.74 15.08 13.81
C ALA A 41 3.46 13.75 14.12
N SER A 42 3.18 12.76 13.30
CA SER A 42 3.95 11.51 13.23
C SER A 42 4.81 11.49 11.99
N TYR A 43 5.89 10.75 12.05
CA TYR A 43 6.89 10.68 10.99
C TYR A 43 7.29 9.23 10.73
N VAL A 44 7.60 8.92 9.47
CA VAL A 44 8.46 7.78 9.11
C VAL A 44 9.87 8.32 8.96
N VAL A 45 10.84 7.65 9.58
CA VAL A 45 12.24 8.05 9.62
C VAL A 45 13.03 7.15 8.68
N VAL A 46 13.45 7.66 7.51
CA VAL A 46 14.06 6.86 6.44
C VAL A 46 15.54 7.16 6.31
N ASN A 47 16.35 6.10 6.33
CA ASN A 47 17.80 6.23 6.21
C ASN A 47 18.23 6.58 4.78
N ARG A 48 19.18 7.52 4.64
CA ARG A 48 19.70 7.97 3.34
C ARG A 48 20.46 6.87 2.59
N HIS A 49 21.24 6.05 3.29
CA HIS A 49 22.07 5.02 2.68
C HIS A 49 21.23 3.82 2.22
N SER A 50 20.41 3.28 3.11
CA SER A 50 19.66 2.04 2.85
C SER A 50 18.30 2.25 2.20
N GLY A 51 17.74 3.46 2.28
CA GLY A 51 16.36 3.75 1.88
C GLY A 51 15.31 3.09 2.77
N LYS A 52 15.71 2.45 3.89
CA LYS A 52 14.81 1.75 4.80
C LYS A 52 14.35 2.63 5.95
N ALA A 53 13.19 2.28 6.51
CA ALA A 53 12.60 2.98 7.65
C ALA A 53 13.11 2.43 8.99
N MET A 54 13.22 3.31 9.98
CA MET A 54 13.39 2.95 11.38
C MET A 54 12.16 2.19 11.87
N ASP A 55 12.34 1.00 12.43
CA ASP A 55 11.28 0.00 12.64
C ASP A 55 11.42 -0.67 14.02
N LEU A 56 10.29 -0.90 14.69
CA LEU A 56 10.25 -1.76 15.86
C LEU A 56 10.23 -3.22 15.43
N TYR A 57 11.34 -3.89 15.68
CA TYR A 57 11.53 -5.26 15.25
C TYR A 57 10.43 -6.19 15.80
N ASP A 58 9.88 -7.00 14.89
CA ASP A 58 8.88 -8.04 15.18
C ASP A 58 7.63 -7.53 15.94
N TRP A 59 7.20 -6.30 15.68
CA TRP A 59 6.02 -5.69 16.35
C TRP A 59 6.10 -5.72 17.88
N SER A 60 7.29 -5.79 18.43
CA SER A 60 7.49 -5.95 19.86
C SER A 60 7.02 -4.71 20.64
N THR A 61 6.28 -4.93 21.74
CA THR A 61 5.96 -3.90 22.74
C THR A 61 6.77 -4.08 24.02
N ALA A 62 7.72 -5.04 24.05
CA ALA A 62 8.52 -5.35 25.22
C ALA A 62 9.49 -4.20 25.58
N GLU A 63 9.87 -4.15 26.84
CA GLU A 63 10.94 -3.28 27.34
C GLU A 63 12.28 -3.73 26.73
N ASN A 64 13.10 -2.76 26.32
CA ASN A 64 14.39 -2.99 25.66
C ASN A 64 14.33 -3.76 24.33
N ALA A 65 13.17 -3.82 23.69
CA ALA A 65 13.07 -4.43 22.37
C ALA A 65 13.91 -3.63 21.34
N PRO A 66 14.63 -4.33 20.43
CA PRO A 66 15.50 -3.69 19.46
C PRO A 66 14.72 -2.84 18.45
N VAL A 67 15.34 -1.73 18.06
CA VAL A 67 14.92 -0.90 16.93
C VAL A 67 15.88 -1.14 15.79
N ASN A 68 15.38 -1.61 14.68
CA ASN A 68 16.13 -1.99 13.48
C ASN A 68 15.70 -1.14 12.29
N GLN A 69 16.24 -1.39 11.13
CA GLN A 69 15.69 -0.88 9.88
C GLN A 69 14.88 -1.96 9.16
N TRP A 70 13.83 -1.54 8.44
CA TRP A 70 13.02 -2.44 7.61
C TRP A 70 12.56 -1.72 6.35
N THR A 71 12.21 -2.48 5.30
CA THR A 71 11.55 -1.91 4.11
C THR A 71 10.37 -1.05 4.55
N ARG A 72 10.33 0.19 4.05
CA ARG A 72 9.30 1.16 4.42
C ARG A 72 7.91 0.66 4.06
N ASN A 73 6.99 0.67 5.03
CA ASN A 73 5.60 0.26 4.88
C ASN A 73 4.61 1.22 5.55
N ASP A 74 5.12 2.24 6.24
CA ASP A 74 4.35 3.27 6.97
C ASP A 74 3.40 2.73 8.06
N LEU A 75 3.58 1.48 8.51
CA LEU A 75 2.78 0.90 9.59
C LEU A 75 3.16 1.50 10.96
N ALA A 76 2.33 1.29 11.97
CA ALA A 76 2.49 1.87 13.29
C ALA A 76 3.88 1.61 13.91
N VAL A 77 4.52 0.47 13.60
CA VAL A 77 5.88 0.11 14.02
C VAL A 77 6.98 0.97 13.41
N GLN A 78 6.67 1.69 12.32
CA GLN A 78 7.57 2.65 11.65
C GLN A 78 7.16 4.10 11.87
N GLN A 79 6.12 4.34 12.68
CA GLN A 79 5.60 5.67 12.94
C GLN A 79 6.10 6.21 14.28
N TRP A 80 6.73 7.38 14.23
CA TRP A 80 7.39 8.00 15.35
C TRP A 80 6.86 9.41 15.60
N GLN A 81 6.66 9.78 16.85
CA GLN A 81 6.27 11.12 17.28
C GLN A 81 7.41 11.73 18.07
N PHE A 82 7.70 13.00 17.80
CA PHE A 82 8.72 13.75 18.52
C PHE A 82 8.07 14.50 19.68
N LEU A 83 8.56 14.29 20.90
CA LEU A 83 8.14 14.99 22.10
C LEU A 83 9.24 15.93 22.52
N ASP A 84 8.93 17.23 22.63
CA ASP A 84 9.91 18.23 23.08
C ASP A 84 10.43 17.85 24.49
N ALA A 85 11.74 17.80 24.64
CA ALA A 85 12.44 17.53 25.90
C ALA A 85 13.21 18.76 26.41
N GLY A 86 13.02 19.91 25.75
CA GLY A 86 13.70 21.18 26.07
C GLY A 86 15.15 21.24 25.56
N GLY A 87 15.64 22.47 25.36
CA GLY A 87 17.01 22.71 24.92
C GLY A 87 17.36 22.20 23.52
N GLY A 88 16.36 22.01 22.64
CA GLY A 88 16.55 21.50 21.29
C GLY A 88 16.70 19.96 21.22
N PHE A 89 16.28 19.27 22.28
CA PHE A 89 16.24 17.81 22.32
C PHE A 89 14.81 17.29 22.23
N TYR A 90 14.66 16.09 21.68
CA TYR A 90 13.39 15.40 21.53
C TYR A 90 13.49 13.98 22.10
N LYS A 91 12.39 13.50 22.69
CA LYS A 91 12.14 12.06 22.86
C LYS A 91 11.38 11.58 21.63
N VAL A 92 11.71 10.41 21.12
CA VAL A 92 11.12 9.85 19.90
C VAL A 92 10.25 8.67 20.29
N ARG A 93 8.93 8.87 20.28
CA ARG A 93 7.93 7.90 20.77
C ARG A 93 7.38 7.08 19.63
N SER A 94 7.39 5.76 19.78
CA SER A 94 6.70 4.85 18.88
C SER A 94 5.18 5.01 18.99
N ARG A 95 4.49 5.10 17.88
CA ARG A 95 3.02 5.07 17.84
C ARG A 95 2.45 3.68 18.11
N HIS A 96 3.22 2.63 17.86
CA HIS A 96 2.80 1.26 18.11
C HIS A 96 2.80 0.91 19.59
N SER A 97 3.94 1.13 20.26
CA SER A 97 4.14 0.69 21.66
C SER A 97 3.90 1.78 22.70
N GLY A 98 3.92 3.06 22.29
CA GLY A 98 3.92 4.20 23.21
C GLY A 98 5.25 4.43 23.93
N LYS A 99 6.25 3.54 23.78
CA LYS A 99 7.58 3.67 24.36
C LYS A 99 8.46 4.61 23.55
N VAL A 100 9.59 5.04 24.13
CA VAL A 100 10.51 5.98 23.48
C VAL A 100 11.82 5.30 23.10
N LEU A 101 12.51 5.82 22.09
CA LEU A 101 13.86 5.37 21.72
C LEU A 101 14.83 5.60 22.88
N GLU A 102 15.73 4.65 23.07
CA GLU A 102 16.80 4.75 24.04
C GLU A 102 18.11 4.20 23.45
N LEU A 103 19.22 4.92 23.71
CA LEU A 103 20.57 4.43 23.53
C LEU A 103 21.14 4.10 24.90
N PRO A 104 21.12 2.83 25.35
CA PRO A 104 21.34 2.48 26.74
C PRO A 104 22.78 2.64 27.21
N SER A 105 23.76 2.65 26.29
CA SER A 105 25.17 2.88 26.61
C SER A 105 25.92 3.66 25.52
N GLY A 106 27.11 4.16 25.81
CA GLY A 106 27.92 5.00 24.90
C GLY A 106 28.92 4.21 24.04
N GLY A 107 28.94 2.90 24.10
CA GLY A 107 29.82 2.07 23.28
C GLY A 107 29.41 2.08 21.79
N ASP A 108 30.38 2.12 20.88
CA ASP A 108 30.12 2.01 19.44
C ASP A 108 29.47 0.65 19.14
N GLY A 109 28.42 0.67 18.32
CA GLY A 109 27.61 -0.50 18.02
C GLY A 109 26.56 -0.86 19.10
N THR A 110 26.37 -0.04 20.15
CA THR A 110 25.28 -0.22 21.10
C THR A 110 23.93 -0.20 20.38
N GLN A 111 23.16 -1.28 20.54
CA GLN A 111 21.82 -1.40 19.93
C GLN A 111 20.88 -0.30 20.39
N LEU A 112 20.22 0.37 19.46
CA LEU A 112 19.09 1.26 19.73
C LEU A 112 17.89 0.42 20.15
N VAL A 113 17.24 0.77 21.26
CA VAL A 113 16.08 0.05 21.80
C VAL A 113 14.91 0.97 22.07
N GLN A 114 13.75 0.40 22.33
CA GLN A 114 12.64 1.13 22.93
C GLN A 114 12.57 0.86 24.43
N SER A 115 12.16 1.86 25.21
CA SER A 115 12.01 1.76 26.66
C SER A 115 10.85 2.63 27.15
N THR A 116 10.32 2.29 28.33
CA THR A 116 9.38 3.16 29.04
C THR A 116 9.99 4.56 29.22
N ASP A 117 9.21 5.61 28.98
CA ASP A 117 9.67 7.00 29.11
C ASP A 117 10.03 7.32 30.55
N ARG A 118 11.30 7.56 30.82
CA ARG A 118 11.86 7.98 32.10
C ARG A 118 12.45 9.40 32.02
N SER A 119 12.30 10.05 30.88
CA SER A 119 12.88 11.36 30.58
C SER A 119 14.39 11.44 30.84
N SER A 120 15.12 10.32 30.75
CA SER A 120 16.57 10.27 30.92
C SER A 120 17.29 10.85 29.71
N ALA A 121 18.53 11.33 29.88
CA ALA A 121 19.34 11.84 28.79
C ALA A 121 19.67 10.77 27.74
N THR A 122 19.62 9.47 28.10
CA THR A 122 19.78 8.34 27.19
C THR A 122 18.61 8.20 26.21
N GLN A 123 17.45 8.80 26.52
CA GLN A 123 16.22 8.79 25.71
C GLN A 123 15.99 10.10 24.94
N GLN A 124 16.96 11.01 24.97
CA GLN A 124 16.84 12.33 24.36
C GLN A 124 17.83 12.48 23.22
N PHE A 125 17.34 12.98 22.09
CA PHE A 125 18.13 13.13 20.87
C PHE A 125 17.99 14.54 20.31
N ARG A 126 19.08 15.14 19.88
CA ARG A 126 19.09 16.37 19.08
C ARG A 126 19.00 15.98 17.62
N LEU A 127 18.18 16.70 16.86
CA LEU A 127 18.18 16.62 15.41
C LEU A 127 19.21 17.62 14.88
N GLN A 128 20.27 17.10 14.27
CA GLN A 128 21.34 17.89 13.67
C GLN A 128 21.18 17.87 12.15
N ASP A 129 21.16 19.04 11.52
CA ASP A 129 20.99 19.15 10.07
C ASP A 129 22.20 18.52 9.33
N SER A 130 21.90 17.86 8.22
CA SER A 130 22.82 17.35 7.22
C SER A 130 22.45 17.86 5.84
N ALA A 131 23.37 17.78 4.89
CA ALA A 131 23.14 18.24 3.54
C ALA A 131 21.94 17.54 2.87
N GLY A 132 21.13 18.31 2.11
CA GLY A 132 20.00 17.78 1.33
C GLY A 132 18.72 17.57 2.13
N GLY A 133 18.56 18.24 3.29
CA GLY A 133 17.35 18.17 4.12
C GLY A 133 17.28 16.90 4.99
N PHE A 134 18.41 16.19 5.14
CA PHE A 134 18.54 15.09 6.08
C PHE A 134 18.90 15.59 7.47
N VAL A 135 18.65 14.75 8.49
CA VAL A 135 19.02 15.03 9.88
C VAL A 135 19.74 13.83 10.49
N ARG A 136 20.57 14.08 11.51
CA ARG A 136 21.14 13.04 12.37
C ARG A 136 20.48 13.11 13.73
N PHE A 137 20.25 11.95 14.34
CA PHE A 137 19.76 11.80 15.70
C PHE A 137 20.95 11.65 16.63
N VAL A 138 21.36 12.71 17.32
CA VAL A 138 22.51 12.70 18.22
C VAL A 138 22.03 12.59 19.67
N ASN A 139 22.41 11.49 20.32
CA ASN A 139 21.99 11.20 21.71
C ASN A 139 22.59 12.21 22.69
N ARG A 140 21.74 12.70 23.61
CA ARG A 140 22.12 13.74 24.59
C ARG A 140 23.18 13.25 25.59
N GLN A 141 23.09 12.00 26.05
CA GLN A 141 23.98 11.46 27.07
C GLN A 141 25.36 11.13 26.50
N TRP A 142 25.40 10.53 25.32
CA TRP A 142 26.61 9.91 24.78
C TRP A 142 27.24 10.69 23.64
N GLY A 143 26.52 11.66 23.03
CA GLY A 143 26.98 12.37 21.84
C GLY A 143 27.10 11.46 20.60
N LYS A 144 26.52 10.27 20.63
CA LYS A 144 26.53 9.29 19.52
C LYS A 144 25.37 9.55 18.58
N ALA A 145 25.62 9.41 17.26
CA ALA A 145 24.59 9.42 16.24
C ALA A 145 23.92 8.04 16.11
N VAL A 146 22.64 8.03 15.79
CA VAL A 146 21.94 6.80 15.38
C VAL A 146 22.41 6.40 13.99
N ASP A 147 22.93 5.20 13.88
CA ASP A 147 23.71 4.67 12.77
C ASP A 147 23.09 3.37 12.26
N VAL A 148 23.00 3.19 10.94
CA VAL A 148 22.73 1.88 10.36
C VAL A 148 24.04 1.09 10.45
N TRP A 149 24.11 0.18 11.41
CA TRP A 149 25.31 -0.54 11.79
C TRP A 149 25.94 -1.30 10.62
N GLN A 150 27.24 -1.10 10.45
CA GLN A 150 28.04 -1.72 9.38
C GLN A 150 27.46 -1.48 7.97
N TRP A 151 26.79 -0.35 7.75
CA TRP A 151 26.25 0.01 6.44
C TRP A 151 25.29 -1.03 5.86
N SER A 152 24.57 -1.75 6.71
CA SER A 152 23.61 -2.77 6.28
C SER A 152 22.55 -2.17 5.36
N THR A 153 22.15 -2.90 4.30
CA THR A 153 21.01 -2.59 3.47
C THR A 153 19.89 -3.64 3.61
N ALA A 154 20.06 -4.62 4.51
CA ALA A 154 19.10 -5.70 4.73
C ALA A 154 17.94 -5.27 5.63
N ASP A 155 16.76 -5.88 5.46
CA ASP A 155 15.69 -5.85 6.45
C ASP A 155 16.16 -6.52 7.76
N GLY A 156 15.75 -5.94 8.90
CA GLY A 156 16.26 -6.35 10.19
C GLY A 156 17.66 -5.80 10.51
N GLY A 157 18.24 -5.00 9.62
CA GLY A 157 19.53 -4.35 9.84
C GLY A 157 19.54 -3.53 11.13
N ARG A 158 20.55 -3.74 11.96
CA ARG A 158 20.67 -3.14 13.29
C ARG A 158 20.80 -1.63 13.23
N LEU A 159 20.07 -0.90 14.07
CA LEU A 159 20.33 0.50 14.37
C LEU A 159 21.12 0.60 15.67
N ALA A 160 22.19 1.38 15.68
CA ALA A 160 23.10 1.44 16.81
C ALA A 160 23.64 2.87 17.03
N GLY A 161 24.24 3.12 18.21
CA GLY A 161 24.99 4.32 18.48
C GLY A 161 26.41 4.22 17.90
N TYR A 162 26.85 5.25 17.18
CA TYR A 162 28.21 5.37 16.66
C TYR A 162 28.72 6.82 16.74
N ALA A 163 30.04 7.01 16.63
CA ALA A 163 30.59 8.37 16.53
C ALA A 163 29.86 9.16 15.43
N ASP A 164 29.52 10.42 15.71
CA ASP A 164 28.87 11.30 14.74
C ASP A 164 29.86 11.73 13.66
N LEU A 165 29.75 11.11 12.48
CA LEU A 165 30.62 11.32 11.32
C LEU A 165 29.90 11.93 10.13
N ASP A 166 28.61 12.23 10.27
CA ASP A 166 27.73 12.70 9.19
C ASP A 166 27.74 11.77 7.93
N GLY A 167 27.96 10.47 8.14
CA GLY A 167 27.89 9.47 7.08
C GLY A 167 26.44 9.26 6.59
N ALA A 168 26.27 8.84 5.33
CA ALA A 168 24.94 8.60 4.77
C ALA A 168 24.12 7.57 5.56
N ASN A 169 24.78 6.62 6.24
CA ASN A 169 24.15 5.64 7.13
C ASN A 169 23.69 6.23 8.47
N GLN A 170 24.09 7.48 8.80
CA GLN A 170 23.64 8.25 9.97
C GLN A 170 22.63 9.34 9.60
N GLN A 171 22.39 9.54 8.32
CA GLN A 171 21.51 10.59 7.81
C GLN A 171 20.11 10.05 7.55
N TRP A 172 19.10 10.77 8.05
CA TRP A 172 17.71 10.34 8.08
C TRP A 172 16.82 11.41 7.49
N GLN A 173 15.90 11.00 6.63
CA GLN A 173 14.82 11.83 6.14
C GLN A 173 13.61 11.68 7.07
N LEU A 174 13.07 12.80 7.54
CA LEU A 174 11.82 12.82 8.30
C LEU A 174 10.65 12.99 7.33
N ILE A 175 9.92 11.93 7.09
CA ILE A 175 8.74 11.95 6.23
C ILE A 175 7.53 12.12 7.14
N ARG A 176 6.98 13.34 7.14
CA ARG A 176 5.80 13.66 7.93
C ARG A 176 4.60 12.87 7.41
N LEU A 177 3.96 12.13 8.30
CA LEU A 177 2.71 11.45 8.00
C LEU A 177 1.56 12.44 8.22
N GLY A 178 0.72 12.62 7.22
CA GLY A 178 -0.38 13.58 7.31
C GLY A 178 0.01 15.05 7.24
N GLY A 179 1.13 15.39 6.57
CA GLY A 179 1.62 16.77 6.39
C GLY A 179 0.86 17.56 5.34
N GLY A 180 -0.35 17.97 5.65
CA GLY A 180 -0.97 19.19 5.13
C GLY A 180 -1.17 20.13 6.30
N THR A 181 -1.08 21.45 6.05
CA THR A 181 -1.32 22.55 7.03
C THR A 181 -2.56 22.20 7.88
N PRO A 182 -2.53 22.36 9.23
CA PRO A 182 -3.66 21.99 10.08
C PRO A 182 -4.79 23.01 9.97
N THR A 183 -5.56 22.93 8.90
CA THR A 183 -6.86 23.61 8.75
C THR A 183 -7.85 22.77 7.94
N THR A 184 -7.53 21.50 7.66
CA THR A 184 -8.56 20.58 7.19
C THR A 184 -8.57 19.40 8.15
N PRO A 185 -9.70 19.07 8.76
CA PRO A 185 -9.88 17.77 9.42
C PRO A 185 -9.40 16.68 8.44
N ALA A 186 -8.81 15.58 8.93
CA ALA A 186 -8.60 14.38 8.10
C ALA A 186 -9.83 14.24 7.21
N PRO A 187 -9.69 14.00 5.89
CA PRO A 187 -10.85 14.01 5.01
C PRO A 187 -11.93 13.20 5.69
N ALA A 188 -13.00 13.87 6.09
CA ALA A 188 -14.13 13.21 6.70
C ALA A 188 -14.69 12.35 5.58
N TYR A 189 -14.29 11.07 5.55
CA TYR A 189 -14.87 10.15 4.59
C TYR A 189 -16.39 10.17 4.78
N PRO A 190 -17.14 10.21 3.68
CA PRO A 190 -18.57 10.20 3.77
C PRO A 190 -19.04 8.88 4.40
N GLN A 191 -20.08 8.94 5.22
CA GLN A 191 -20.76 7.73 5.65
C GLN A 191 -21.30 6.99 4.41
N PRO A 192 -21.44 5.66 4.46
CA PRO A 192 -22.12 4.92 3.40
C PRO A 192 -23.50 5.52 3.13
N GLY A 193 -23.85 5.62 1.86
CA GLY A 193 -25.20 5.98 1.46
C GLY A 193 -26.21 5.01 2.08
N ARG A 194 -27.44 5.46 2.24
CA ARG A 194 -28.50 4.63 2.83
C ARG A 194 -28.71 3.35 2.02
N VAL A 195 -28.56 2.20 2.67
CA VAL A 195 -28.96 0.89 2.16
C VAL A 195 -29.90 0.22 3.15
N THR A 196 -30.84 -0.60 2.66
CA THR A 196 -31.87 -1.26 3.46
C THR A 196 -32.14 -2.67 2.95
N GLY A 197 -32.86 -3.47 3.75
CA GLY A 197 -33.21 -4.84 3.42
C GLY A 197 -32.08 -5.83 3.76
N ASP A 198 -31.72 -6.70 2.84
CA ASP A 198 -30.63 -7.66 3.00
C ASP A 198 -29.30 -7.02 2.64
N VAL A 199 -28.60 -6.47 3.64
CA VAL A 199 -27.38 -5.66 3.48
C VAL A 199 -26.10 -6.37 3.95
N GLY A 200 -26.20 -7.57 4.51
CA GLY A 200 -25.03 -8.38 4.89
C GLY A 200 -24.27 -8.85 3.64
N VAL A 201 -23.02 -8.41 3.46
CA VAL A 201 -22.17 -8.83 2.32
C VAL A 201 -20.72 -8.94 2.76
N HIS A 202 -19.95 -9.74 2.02
CA HIS A 202 -18.51 -9.76 2.03
C HIS A 202 -18.03 -9.85 0.58
N ASP A 203 -17.01 -9.08 0.18
CA ASP A 203 -16.44 -9.04 -1.17
C ASP A 203 -17.49 -8.83 -2.28
N PRO A 204 -18.24 -7.72 -2.28
CA PRO A 204 -19.30 -7.51 -3.25
C PRO A 204 -18.76 -7.10 -4.63
N THR A 205 -19.39 -7.62 -5.67
CA THR A 205 -19.33 -7.10 -7.04
C THR A 205 -20.73 -6.73 -7.52
N VAL A 206 -20.83 -5.87 -8.52
CA VAL A 206 -22.13 -5.37 -8.99
C VAL A 206 -22.15 -5.16 -10.49
N VAL A 207 -23.29 -5.46 -11.10
CA VAL A 207 -23.58 -5.09 -12.48
C VAL A 207 -25.01 -4.56 -12.61
N LYS A 208 -25.22 -3.59 -13.50
CA LYS A 208 -26.57 -3.17 -13.91
C LYS A 208 -27.06 -4.09 -15.02
N ARG A 209 -28.20 -4.71 -14.81
CA ARG A 209 -28.84 -5.61 -15.75
C ARG A 209 -29.50 -4.84 -16.89
N PRO A 210 -29.82 -5.47 -18.05
CA PRO A 210 -30.57 -4.83 -19.14
C PRO A 210 -31.96 -4.29 -18.76
N ASP A 211 -32.56 -4.90 -17.74
CA ASP A 211 -33.87 -4.44 -17.20
C ASP A 211 -33.72 -3.25 -16.24
N GLY A 212 -32.52 -2.74 -16.04
CA GLY A 212 -32.23 -1.60 -15.17
C GLY A 212 -31.99 -1.97 -13.69
N ALA A 213 -32.31 -3.21 -13.30
CA ALA A 213 -32.05 -3.67 -11.93
C ALA A 213 -30.54 -3.91 -11.70
N TYR A 214 -30.09 -3.81 -10.45
CA TYR A 214 -28.75 -4.11 -10.02
C TYR A 214 -28.67 -5.55 -9.51
N LEU A 215 -27.68 -6.29 -9.99
CA LEU A 215 -27.33 -7.61 -9.51
C LEU A 215 -26.01 -7.51 -8.76
N VAL A 216 -26.01 -7.90 -7.50
CA VAL A 216 -24.81 -8.00 -6.65
C VAL A 216 -24.52 -9.48 -6.43
N ALA A 217 -23.27 -9.88 -6.66
CA ALA A 217 -22.75 -11.17 -6.23
C ALA A 217 -21.73 -10.91 -5.11
N HIS A 218 -21.61 -11.83 -4.15
CA HIS A 218 -20.69 -11.67 -3.05
C HIS A 218 -20.25 -13.02 -2.47
N THR A 219 -19.16 -13.02 -1.70
CA THR A 219 -18.68 -14.19 -0.97
C THR A 219 -19.83 -14.83 -0.17
N GLY A 220 -19.98 -16.14 -0.31
CA GLY A 220 -21.03 -16.90 0.35
C GLY A 220 -21.18 -18.31 -0.22
N ASP A 221 -22.11 -19.08 0.34
CA ASP A 221 -22.41 -20.45 -0.12
C ASP A 221 -22.86 -20.45 -1.58
N GLY A 222 -22.03 -21.06 -2.43
CA GLY A 222 -22.25 -21.13 -3.87
C GLY A 222 -22.24 -19.76 -4.57
N ILE A 223 -21.60 -18.73 -4.03
CA ILE A 223 -21.66 -17.31 -4.40
C ILE A 223 -23.07 -16.76 -4.23
N ALA A 224 -23.28 -15.98 -3.19
CA ALA A 224 -24.59 -15.40 -2.86
C ALA A 224 -24.94 -14.23 -3.78
N LEU A 225 -26.24 -14.08 -4.05
CA LEU A 225 -26.79 -13.07 -4.95
C LEU A 225 -27.77 -12.15 -4.22
N LYS A 226 -27.72 -10.86 -4.56
CA LYS A 226 -28.73 -9.87 -4.16
C LYS A 226 -29.16 -9.04 -5.36
N THR A 227 -30.36 -8.48 -5.28
CA THR A 227 -30.89 -7.57 -6.31
C THR A 227 -31.45 -6.30 -5.68
N SER A 228 -31.36 -5.20 -6.44
CA SER A 228 -31.99 -3.91 -6.11
C SER A 228 -32.44 -3.23 -7.39
N THR A 229 -33.52 -2.42 -7.30
CA THR A 229 -33.98 -1.59 -8.42
C THR A 229 -33.51 -0.14 -8.31
N ASP A 230 -32.98 0.26 -7.16
CA ASP A 230 -32.69 1.66 -6.81
C ASP A 230 -31.33 1.89 -6.12
N ARG A 231 -30.56 0.81 -5.91
CA ARG A 231 -29.28 0.82 -5.14
C ARG A 231 -29.46 1.13 -3.64
N VAL A 232 -30.71 1.14 -3.17
CA VAL A 232 -31.03 1.43 -1.76
C VAL A 232 -31.62 0.19 -1.08
N ALA A 233 -32.68 -0.40 -1.67
CA ALA A 233 -33.34 -1.58 -1.12
C ALA A 233 -32.81 -2.86 -1.77
N PHE A 234 -32.05 -3.64 -1.00
CA PHE A 234 -31.49 -4.91 -1.47
C PHE A 234 -32.28 -6.10 -0.95
N ARG A 235 -32.43 -7.13 -1.78
CA ARG A 235 -33.12 -8.37 -1.46
C ARG A 235 -32.26 -9.57 -1.81
N ASN A 236 -32.35 -10.61 -1.01
CA ASN A 236 -31.73 -11.90 -1.33
C ASN A 236 -32.28 -12.42 -2.66
N ALA A 237 -31.42 -12.90 -3.53
CA ALA A 237 -31.75 -13.45 -4.85
C ALA A 237 -31.21 -14.88 -5.02
N GLY A 238 -30.88 -15.58 -3.93
CA GLY A 238 -30.36 -16.94 -3.92
C GLY A 238 -28.85 -16.99 -4.13
N ALA A 239 -28.38 -17.98 -4.88
CA ALA A 239 -26.97 -18.20 -5.14
C ALA A 239 -26.73 -18.59 -6.60
N VAL A 240 -25.50 -18.36 -7.09
CA VAL A 240 -25.04 -18.81 -8.41
C VAL A 240 -25.17 -20.35 -8.51
N PHE A 241 -24.67 -21.05 -7.50
CA PHE A 241 -24.70 -22.52 -7.41
C PHE A 241 -25.48 -22.97 -6.16
N PRO A 242 -26.81 -22.95 -6.16
CA PRO A 242 -27.59 -23.33 -4.98
C PRO A 242 -27.41 -24.80 -4.60
N GLY A 243 -27.06 -25.67 -5.56
CA GLY A 243 -26.70 -27.07 -5.34
C GLY A 243 -25.24 -27.29 -4.86
N GLY A 244 -24.43 -26.22 -4.79
CA GLY A 244 -23.00 -26.30 -4.52
C GLY A 244 -22.15 -26.43 -5.79
N ALA A 245 -20.81 -26.44 -5.60
CA ALA A 245 -19.81 -26.43 -6.67
C ALA A 245 -18.75 -27.54 -6.41
N PRO A 246 -19.05 -28.82 -6.63
CA PRO A 246 -18.18 -29.92 -6.24
C PRO A 246 -16.81 -29.91 -6.93
N TRP A 247 -16.67 -29.25 -8.07
CA TRP A 247 -15.39 -29.08 -8.78
C TRP A 247 -14.39 -28.19 -8.03
N THR A 248 -14.83 -27.46 -6.99
CA THR A 248 -13.98 -26.60 -6.16
C THR A 248 -13.38 -27.32 -4.94
N THR A 249 -13.81 -28.55 -4.65
CA THR A 249 -13.47 -29.30 -3.43
C THR A 249 -11.97 -29.40 -3.17
N THR A 250 -11.16 -29.54 -4.23
CA THR A 250 -9.69 -29.59 -4.13
C THR A 250 -9.09 -28.35 -3.48
N TYR A 251 -9.73 -27.20 -3.62
CA TYR A 251 -9.25 -25.92 -3.12
C TYR A 251 -9.94 -25.51 -1.80
N THR A 252 -11.20 -25.89 -1.63
CA THR A 252 -12.03 -25.49 -0.48
C THR A 252 -12.08 -26.50 0.65
N GLY A 253 -11.49 -27.70 0.44
CA GLY A 253 -11.64 -28.80 1.40
C GLY A 253 -13.08 -29.30 1.54
N GLY A 254 -13.95 -29.01 0.56
CA GLY A 254 -15.36 -29.34 0.57
C GLY A 254 -16.29 -28.27 1.14
N ALA A 255 -15.75 -27.12 1.59
CA ALA A 255 -16.57 -26.00 1.99
C ALA A 255 -17.37 -25.45 0.80
N ARG A 256 -18.63 -25.07 1.06
CA ARG A 256 -19.54 -24.52 0.03
C ARG A 256 -19.33 -23.02 -0.19
N ASN A 257 -18.66 -22.36 0.74
CA ASN A 257 -18.37 -20.94 0.69
C ASN A 257 -17.34 -20.68 -0.41
N LEU A 258 -17.71 -19.90 -1.41
CA LEU A 258 -16.89 -19.44 -2.53
C LEU A 258 -16.67 -17.94 -2.37
N TRP A 259 -15.54 -17.42 -2.86
CA TRP A 259 -15.06 -16.12 -2.47
C TRP A 259 -14.96 -15.15 -3.64
N ALA A 260 -15.07 -13.85 -3.30
CA ALA A 260 -14.63 -12.73 -4.09
C ALA A 260 -15.01 -12.83 -5.57
N PRO A 261 -16.30 -12.84 -5.91
CA PRO A 261 -16.72 -12.87 -7.29
C PRO A 261 -16.46 -11.55 -8.00
N ASP A 262 -16.22 -11.61 -9.31
CA ASP A 262 -16.32 -10.47 -10.22
C ASP A 262 -17.40 -10.72 -11.27
N LEU A 263 -18.32 -9.78 -11.40
CA LEU A 263 -19.51 -9.90 -12.24
C LEU A 263 -19.50 -8.84 -13.34
N SER A 264 -19.67 -9.29 -14.58
CA SER A 264 -19.83 -8.38 -15.72
C SER A 264 -20.93 -8.87 -16.68
N TYR A 265 -21.58 -7.92 -17.38
CA TYR A 265 -22.53 -8.22 -18.45
C TYR A 265 -21.99 -7.71 -19.78
N ARG A 266 -21.81 -8.64 -20.74
CA ARG A 266 -21.22 -8.33 -22.03
C ARG A 266 -21.86 -9.20 -23.10
N ASN A 267 -22.13 -8.61 -24.26
CA ASN A 267 -22.63 -9.34 -25.44
C ASN A 267 -23.85 -10.23 -25.13
N GLY A 268 -24.77 -9.72 -24.28
CA GLY A 268 -26.00 -10.45 -23.95
C GLY A 268 -25.83 -11.57 -22.90
N ARG A 269 -24.68 -11.66 -22.25
CA ARG A 269 -24.36 -12.71 -21.30
C ARG A 269 -23.67 -12.14 -20.05
N PHE A 270 -23.96 -12.72 -18.89
CA PHE A 270 -23.22 -12.50 -17.65
C PHE A 270 -21.99 -13.40 -17.61
N TYR A 271 -20.88 -12.84 -17.19
CA TYR A 271 -19.64 -13.51 -16.85
C TYR A 271 -19.38 -13.32 -15.38
N LEU A 272 -19.12 -14.40 -14.67
CA LEU A 272 -18.79 -14.40 -13.25
C LEU A 272 -17.47 -15.16 -13.07
N TYR A 273 -16.42 -14.42 -12.70
CA TYR A 273 -15.18 -15.03 -12.20
C TYR A 273 -15.31 -15.14 -10.68
N TYR A 274 -14.88 -16.24 -10.07
CA TYR A 274 -14.99 -16.45 -8.63
C TYR A 274 -13.86 -17.33 -8.11
N SER A 275 -13.54 -17.15 -6.84
CA SER A 275 -12.41 -17.80 -6.19
C SER A 275 -12.83 -19.01 -5.36
N ALA A 276 -12.00 -20.04 -5.40
CA ALA A 276 -12.07 -21.19 -4.49
C ALA A 276 -10.73 -21.32 -3.78
N SER A 277 -10.74 -21.27 -2.45
CA SER A 277 -9.53 -21.34 -1.62
C SER A 277 -9.86 -21.81 -0.20
N THR A 278 -8.82 -21.88 0.63
CA THR A 278 -8.90 -22.10 2.07
C THR A 278 -8.14 -20.97 2.76
N PHE A 279 -8.67 -20.45 3.87
CA PHE A 279 -8.09 -19.33 4.59
C PHE A 279 -6.64 -19.62 5.02
N GLY A 280 -5.73 -18.67 4.76
CA GLY A 280 -4.29 -18.81 5.06
C GLY A 280 -3.50 -19.65 4.05
N SER A 281 -4.12 -20.06 2.92
CA SER A 281 -3.49 -20.84 1.86
C SER A 281 -3.42 -20.02 0.56
N ASN A 282 -2.40 -20.30 -0.27
CA ASN A 282 -2.39 -19.88 -1.67
C ASN A 282 -2.60 -21.05 -2.63
N ARG A 283 -3.03 -22.23 -2.15
CA ARG A 283 -3.59 -23.26 -3.00
C ARG A 283 -5.00 -22.84 -3.38
N SER A 284 -5.11 -22.10 -4.45
CA SER A 284 -6.33 -21.39 -4.84
C SER A 284 -6.60 -21.48 -6.32
N ALA A 285 -7.84 -21.21 -6.72
CA ALA A 285 -8.21 -21.21 -8.12
C ALA A 285 -9.31 -20.18 -8.40
N ILE A 286 -9.25 -19.56 -9.57
CA ILE A 286 -10.30 -18.74 -10.15
C ILE A 286 -10.99 -19.55 -11.25
N PHE A 287 -12.30 -19.62 -11.16
CA PHE A 287 -13.19 -20.27 -12.10
C PHE A 287 -14.07 -19.27 -12.83
N LEU A 288 -14.59 -19.67 -13.98
CA LEU A 288 -15.58 -18.91 -14.73
C LEU A 288 -16.92 -19.62 -14.71
N ALA A 289 -18.00 -18.83 -14.52
CA ALA A 289 -19.36 -19.22 -14.82
C ALA A 289 -20.03 -18.18 -15.72
N THR A 290 -21.00 -18.61 -16.53
CA THR A 290 -21.76 -17.70 -17.39
C THR A 290 -23.26 -17.95 -17.25
N SER A 291 -24.07 -16.90 -17.50
CA SER A 291 -25.52 -17.00 -17.53
C SER A 291 -26.11 -16.01 -18.53
N THR A 292 -27.24 -16.33 -19.14
CA THR A 292 -27.99 -15.37 -19.97
C THR A 292 -28.96 -14.51 -19.15
N THR A 293 -29.36 -14.95 -17.97
CA THR A 293 -30.35 -14.27 -17.13
C THR A 293 -29.78 -13.67 -15.84
N GLY A 294 -28.65 -14.24 -15.33
CA GLY A 294 -28.05 -13.85 -14.06
C GLY A 294 -28.85 -14.28 -12.82
N THR A 295 -29.90 -15.10 -12.97
CA THR A 295 -30.73 -15.58 -11.85
C THR A 295 -30.10 -16.76 -11.13
N SER A 296 -30.51 -17.01 -9.90
CA SER A 296 -30.05 -18.15 -9.10
C SER A 296 -30.24 -19.48 -9.86
N GLY A 297 -29.20 -20.32 -9.88
CA GLY A 297 -29.23 -21.62 -10.53
C GLY A 297 -29.21 -21.62 -12.07
N SER A 298 -29.15 -20.42 -12.71
CA SER A 298 -29.11 -20.32 -14.19
C SER A 298 -27.68 -20.29 -14.76
N TRP A 299 -26.68 -20.55 -13.93
CA TRP A 299 -25.28 -20.40 -14.28
C TRP A 299 -24.67 -21.72 -14.76
N THR A 300 -23.94 -21.63 -15.85
CA THR A 300 -23.13 -22.73 -16.39
C THR A 300 -21.70 -22.57 -15.90
N HIS A 301 -21.15 -23.62 -15.30
CA HIS A 301 -19.73 -23.70 -14.98
C HIS A 301 -18.90 -23.87 -16.25
N GLU A 302 -18.02 -22.93 -16.53
CA GLU A 302 -17.18 -22.92 -17.74
C GLU A 302 -15.77 -23.49 -17.47
N GLY A 303 -15.40 -23.71 -16.19
CA GLY A 303 -14.14 -24.34 -15.79
C GLY A 303 -13.09 -23.39 -15.23
N LEU A 304 -11.90 -23.93 -15.03
CA LEU A 304 -10.73 -23.28 -14.46
C LEU A 304 -10.18 -22.20 -15.39
N VAL A 305 -9.80 -21.05 -14.85
CA VAL A 305 -9.16 -19.94 -15.56
C VAL A 305 -7.69 -19.80 -15.16
N VAL A 306 -7.41 -19.78 -13.88
CA VAL A 306 -6.06 -19.71 -13.31
C VAL A 306 -6.05 -20.38 -11.94
N GLU A 307 -4.96 -21.04 -11.59
CA GLU A 307 -4.73 -21.59 -10.26
C GLU A 307 -3.37 -21.18 -9.72
N SER A 308 -3.21 -21.27 -8.40
CA SER A 308 -1.93 -21.22 -7.72
C SER A 308 -1.77 -22.43 -6.80
N ARG A 309 -0.50 -22.79 -6.57
CA ARG A 309 -0.07 -23.89 -5.72
C ARG A 309 0.67 -23.35 -4.50
N THR A 310 0.80 -24.14 -3.47
CA THR A 310 1.54 -23.74 -2.25
C THR A 310 3.01 -23.41 -2.51
N SER A 311 3.58 -23.86 -3.63
CA SER A 311 4.94 -23.54 -4.06
C SER A 311 5.06 -22.22 -4.81
N ASP A 312 3.95 -21.63 -5.21
CA ASP A 312 3.93 -20.42 -6.04
C ASP A 312 4.02 -19.16 -5.14
N ASP A 313 4.55 -18.09 -5.71
CA ASP A 313 4.65 -16.79 -5.04
C ASP A 313 3.41 -15.90 -5.22
N VAL A 314 2.31 -16.46 -5.69
CA VAL A 314 1.04 -15.78 -5.98
C VAL A 314 -0.12 -16.51 -5.32
N ASN A 315 -1.20 -15.79 -5.03
CA ASN A 315 -2.47 -16.36 -4.61
C ASN A 315 -3.54 -16.04 -5.66
N ALA A 316 -4.08 -17.07 -6.32
CA ALA A 316 -5.07 -16.93 -7.40
C ALA A 316 -6.49 -16.77 -6.85
N ILE A 317 -6.76 -15.61 -6.24
CA ILE A 317 -8.09 -15.17 -5.78
C ILE A 317 -8.34 -13.71 -6.17
N ASP A 318 -9.52 -13.21 -5.88
CA ASP A 318 -9.95 -11.82 -6.08
C ASP A 318 -9.87 -11.39 -7.57
N PRO A 319 -10.58 -12.07 -8.47
CA PRO A 319 -10.57 -11.71 -9.88
C PRO A 319 -11.29 -10.40 -10.16
N ASN A 320 -10.84 -9.68 -11.22
CA ASN A 320 -11.61 -8.60 -11.83
C ASN A 320 -11.36 -8.56 -13.34
N LEU A 321 -12.42 -8.61 -14.13
CA LEU A 321 -12.37 -8.55 -15.58
C LEU A 321 -12.47 -7.12 -16.10
N THR A 322 -11.48 -6.72 -16.87
CA THR A 322 -11.46 -5.40 -17.56
C THR A 322 -11.32 -5.60 -19.07
N VAL A 323 -11.99 -4.75 -19.83
CA VAL A 323 -11.80 -4.66 -21.29
C VAL A 323 -11.17 -3.31 -21.61
N ASP A 324 -10.05 -3.33 -22.34
CA ASP A 324 -9.35 -2.14 -22.73
C ASP A 324 -9.94 -1.47 -24.00
N ASP A 325 -9.39 -0.30 -24.37
CA ASP A 325 -9.84 0.47 -25.53
C ASP A 325 -9.65 -0.26 -26.87
N GLN A 326 -8.87 -1.34 -26.89
CA GLN A 326 -8.63 -2.16 -28.07
C GLN A 326 -9.52 -3.42 -28.09
N GLY A 327 -10.42 -3.53 -27.12
CA GLY A 327 -11.32 -4.69 -26.97
C GLY A 327 -10.65 -5.94 -26.42
N ARG A 328 -9.40 -5.87 -25.92
CA ARG A 328 -8.70 -6.97 -25.26
C ARG A 328 -9.23 -7.15 -23.86
N TRP A 329 -9.37 -8.38 -23.45
CA TRP A 329 -9.84 -8.75 -22.13
C TRP A 329 -8.66 -9.05 -21.20
N TRP A 330 -8.73 -8.54 -19.99
CA TRP A 330 -7.72 -8.68 -18.96
C TRP A 330 -8.37 -9.10 -17.65
N LEU A 331 -7.77 -10.08 -16.97
CA LEU A 331 -8.16 -10.47 -15.62
C LEU A 331 -7.07 -10.06 -14.63
N THR A 332 -7.37 -9.13 -13.75
CA THR A 332 -6.54 -8.84 -12.59
C THR A 332 -6.94 -9.77 -11.45
N PHE A 333 -5.98 -10.16 -10.62
CA PHE A 333 -6.20 -11.02 -9.46
C PHE A 333 -5.01 -10.95 -8.51
N GLY A 334 -5.16 -11.50 -7.31
CA GLY A 334 -4.07 -11.65 -6.35
C GLY A 334 -4.40 -11.10 -4.97
N SER A 335 -3.83 -11.74 -3.97
CA SER A 335 -3.98 -11.41 -2.56
C SER A 335 -2.68 -11.76 -1.86
N PHE A 336 -2.12 -10.83 -1.08
CA PHE A 336 -0.86 -11.01 -0.35
C PHE A 336 0.30 -11.49 -1.24
N TRP A 337 1.15 -12.42 -0.79
CA TRP A 337 2.31 -13.00 -1.50
C TRP A 337 3.06 -11.96 -2.34
N SER A 338 3.17 -12.18 -3.66
CA SER A 338 3.82 -11.25 -4.59
C SER A 338 2.87 -10.19 -5.17
N GLY A 339 1.71 -9.97 -4.55
CA GLY A 339 0.77 -8.90 -4.88
C GLY A 339 -0.11 -9.20 -6.10
N ILE A 340 -0.54 -8.12 -6.73
CA ILE A 340 -1.56 -8.13 -7.79
C ILE A 340 -0.93 -8.46 -9.13
N LYS A 341 -1.57 -9.39 -9.84
CA LYS A 341 -1.20 -9.85 -11.18
C LYS A 341 -2.31 -9.58 -12.18
N MET A 342 -1.95 -9.63 -13.46
CA MET A 342 -2.89 -9.54 -14.57
C MET A 342 -2.50 -10.56 -15.65
N ILE A 343 -3.50 -11.19 -16.23
CA ILE A 343 -3.36 -12.11 -17.36
C ILE A 343 -4.31 -11.71 -18.50
N PRO A 344 -3.94 -11.96 -19.78
CA PRO A 344 -4.86 -11.80 -20.89
C PRO A 344 -5.91 -12.90 -20.90
N ILE A 345 -7.14 -12.52 -21.30
CA ILE A 345 -8.28 -13.43 -21.43
C ILE A 345 -8.73 -13.44 -22.89
N ASP A 346 -9.04 -14.62 -23.39
CA ASP A 346 -9.66 -14.80 -24.70
C ASP A 346 -11.14 -14.37 -24.65
N PRO A 347 -11.56 -13.34 -25.39
CA PRO A 347 -12.94 -12.86 -25.38
C PRO A 347 -13.96 -13.90 -25.87
N ALA A 348 -13.53 -14.87 -26.68
CA ALA A 348 -14.41 -15.91 -27.21
C ALA A 348 -14.78 -16.97 -26.16
N THR A 349 -13.85 -17.27 -25.25
CA THR A 349 -14.01 -18.34 -24.26
C THR A 349 -14.12 -17.84 -22.83
N GLY A 350 -13.70 -16.59 -22.54
CA GLY A 350 -13.55 -16.06 -21.19
C GLY A 350 -12.41 -16.71 -20.38
N ARG A 351 -11.53 -17.47 -21.02
CA ARG A 351 -10.43 -18.19 -20.36
C ARG A 351 -9.07 -17.53 -20.63
N ARG A 352 -8.06 -17.94 -19.87
CA ARG A 352 -6.71 -17.41 -20.03
C ARG A 352 -6.20 -17.57 -21.45
N LEU A 353 -5.68 -16.47 -22.02
CA LEU A 353 -5.04 -16.45 -23.33
C LEU A 353 -3.51 -16.47 -23.17
N GLY A 354 -2.88 -17.58 -23.61
CA GLY A 354 -1.43 -17.72 -23.52
C GLY A 354 -0.86 -17.78 -22.09
N THR A 355 0.42 -17.47 -21.93
CA THR A 355 1.16 -17.62 -20.66
C THR A 355 1.57 -16.30 -20.00
N ALA A 356 1.36 -15.17 -20.67
CA ALA A 356 1.77 -13.86 -20.15
C ALA A 356 1.15 -13.57 -18.79
N THR A 357 1.93 -12.96 -17.90
CA THR A 357 1.50 -12.47 -16.59
C THR A 357 2.23 -11.16 -16.30
N TYR A 358 1.49 -10.15 -15.87
CA TYR A 358 1.99 -8.81 -15.55
C TYR A 358 1.84 -8.57 -14.06
N ALA A 359 2.88 -8.07 -13.38
CA ALA A 359 2.79 -7.60 -12.01
C ALA A 359 2.30 -6.14 -12.03
N LEU A 360 1.27 -5.80 -11.25
CA LEU A 360 0.65 -4.48 -11.26
C LEU A 360 0.88 -3.69 -9.97
N ALA A 361 0.83 -4.35 -8.82
CA ALA A 361 0.98 -3.71 -7.52
C ALA A 361 1.48 -4.71 -6.48
N ASN A 362 2.19 -4.20 -5.47
CA ASN A 362 2.60 -4.98 -4.30
C ASN A 362 2.64 -4.07 -3.06
N TYR A 363 2.22 -4.62 -1.91
CA TYR A 363 2.31 -3.95 -0.63
C TYR A 363 2.51 -5.00 0.45
N GLY A 364 3.72 -5.03 1.05
CA GLY A 364 4.18 -6.10 1.93
C GLY A 364 3.26 -6.50 3.09
N PRO A 365 2.59 -5.54 3.79
CA PRO A 365 1.69 -5.87 4.90
C PRO A 365 0.39 -6.55 4.49
N GLY A 366 -0.04 -6.37 3.25
CA GLY A 366 -1.24 -6.96 2.68
C GLY A 366 -1.84 -6.10 1.58
N ILE A 367 -2.02 -6.69 0.41
CA ILE A 367 -2.72 -6.11 -0.74
C ILE A 367 -3.57 -7.17 -1.37
N GLU A 368 -4.83 -6.84 -1.69
CA GLU A 368 -5.76 -7.74 -2.38
C GLU A 368 -6.89 -6.96 -3.06
N ALA A 369 -7.90 -7.66 -3.56
CA ALA A 369 -9.11 -7.11 -4.14
C ALA A 369 -8.85 -6.09 -5.27
N PRO A 370 -8.11 -6.44 -6.33
CA PRO A 370 -7.88 -5.52 -7.43
C PRO A 370 -9.15 -5.27 -8.24
N VAL A 371 -9.40 -3.99 -8.58
CA VAL A 371 -10.43 -3.59 -9.56
C VAL A 371 -9.81 -2.59 -10.52
N LEU A 372 -9.80 -2.92 -11.80
CA LEU A 372 -9.25 -2.05 -12.85
C LEU A 372 -10.35 -1.39 -13.65
N VAL A 373 -10.38 -0.06 -13.64
CA VAL A 373 -11.42 0.74 -14.30
C VAL A 373 -10.79 1.72 -15.28
N LYS A 374 -11.32 1.76 -16.51
CA LYS A 374 -10.95 2.79 -17.50
C LYS A 374 -11.84 4.01 -17.38
N ARG A 375 -11.23 5.20 -17.26
CA ARG A 375 -11.90 6.50 -17.29
C ARG A 375 -11.05 7.54 -18.01
N GLY A 376 -11.61 8.12 -19.05
CA GLY A 376 -10.90 9.09 -19.87
C GLY A 376 -9.56 8.53 -20.38
N ALA A 377 -8.46 9.23 -20.13
CA ALA A 377 -7.11 8.80 -20.55
C ALA A 377 -6.48 7.75 -19.63
N TRP A 378 -7.09 7.41 -18.48
CA TRP A 378 -6.45 6.65 -17.44
C TRP A 378 -7.12 5.29 -17.16
N TYR A 379 -6.31 4.31 -16.82
CA TYR A 379 -6.69 3.10 -16.11
C TYR A 379 -6.43 3.32 -14.62
N TYR A 380 -7.43 3.10 -13.78
CA TYR A 380 -7.35 3.22 -12.32
C TYR A 380 -7.37 1.82 -11.72
N LEU A 381 -6.29 1.47 -11.03
CA LEU A 381 -6.19 0.22 -10.28
C LEU A 381 -6.54 0.52 -8.82
N TYR A 382 -7.75 0.12 -8.42
CA TYR A 382 -8.19 0.12 -7.03
C TYR A 382 -7.75 -1.18 -6.37
N VAL A 383 -7.31 -1.12 -5.14
CA VAL A 383 -6.89 -2.27 -4.32
C VAL A 383 -7.25 -2.02 -2.87
N SER A 384 -7.35 -3.09 -2.08
CA SER A 384 -7.46 -2.99 -0.63
C SER A 384 -6.10 -3.25 0.01
N PHE A 385 -5.65 -2.34 0.88
CA PHE A 385 -4.45 -2.51 1.70
C PHE A 385 -4.82 -2.98 3.10
N ASP A 386 -3.85 -3.62 3.78
CA ASP A 386 -3.89 -4.11 5.13
C ASP A 386 -4.80 -5.35 5.30
N ARG A 387 -5.60 -5.46 6.37
CA ARG A 387 -6.27 -6.72 6.71
C ARG A 387 -7.77 -6.58 6.85
N CYS A 388 -8.50 -7.47 6.19
CA CYS A 388 -9.93 -7.72 6.41
C CYS A 388 -10.17 -8.71 7.55
N CYS A 389 -11.42 -9.11 7.70
CA CYS A 389 -11.86 -10.37 8.32
C CYS A 389 -11.63 -10.43 9.84
N GLN A 390 -11.53 -9.26 10.50
CA GLN A 390 -11.36 -9.11 11.96
C GLN A 390 -12.52 -8.32 12.60
N GLY A 391 -13.69 -8.25 11.92
CA GLY A 391 -14.81 -7.43 12.37
C GLY A 391 -14.39 -5.96 12.54
N ALA A 392 -14.83 -5.31 13.60
CA ALA A 392 -14.49 -3.91 13.88
C ALA A 392 -12.97 -3.64 14.08
N ALA A 393 -12.15 -4.67 14.26
CA ALA A 393 -10.68 -4.55 14.31
C ALA A 393 -10.00 -4.63 12.95
N SER A 394 -10.77 -4.76 11.86
CA SER A 394 -10.24 -4.78 10.50
C SER A 394 -9.60 -3.44 10.13
N THR A 395 -8.47 -3.50 9.44
CA THR A 395 -7.66 -2.33 9.08
C THR A 395 -7.71 -2.02 7.58
N TYR A 396 -8.58 -2.69 6.83
CA TYR A 396 -8.75 -2.49 5.41
C TYR A 396 -8.92 -1.01 5.05
N ARG A 397 -8.39 -0.62 3.91
CA ARG A 397 -8.56 0.70 3.30
C ARG A 397 -8.44 0.60 1.79
N ILE A 398 -9.23 1.38 1.09
CA ILE A 398 -9.25 1.40 -0.37
C ILE A 398 -8.21 2.39 -0.88
N MET A 399 -7.30 1.87 -1.70
CA MET A 399 -6.20 2.61 -2.33
C MET A 399 -6.37 2.62 -3.84
N VAL A 400 -5.80 3.60 -4.52
CA VAL A 400 -5.84 3.69 -5.98
C VAL A 400 -4.52 4.20 -6.55
N GLY A 401 -4.12 3.62 -7.67
CA GLY A 401 -3.11 4.16 -8.58
C GLY A 401 -3.65 4.26 -9.98
N ARG A 402 -2.95 4.97 -10.87
CA ARG A 402 -3.36 5.10 -12.27
C ARG A 402 -2.22 4.90 -13.25
N SER A 403 -2.57 4.50 -14.46
CA SER A 403 -1.66 4.33 -15.60
C SER A 403 -2.34 4.71 -16.91
N ALA A 404 -1.58 5.08 -17.91
CA ALA A 404 -2.06 5.23 -19.30
C ALA A 404 -2.22 3.87 -20.01
N SER A 405 -1.68 2.80 -19.45
CA SER A 405 -1.73 1.42 -19.99
C SER A 405 -2.46 0.48 -19.02
N PRO A 406 -3.26 -0.49 -19.50
CA PRO A 406 -3.90 -1.47 -18.63
C PRO A 406 -2.90 -2.35 -17.87
N THR A 407 -1.69 -2.53 -18.39
CA THR A 407 -0.63 -3.35 -17.80
C THR A 407 0.37 -2.55 -16.94
N GLY A 408 0.08 -1.27 -16.69
CA GLY A 408 0.93 -0.40 -15.88
C GLY A 408 2.08 0.28 -16.66
N PRO A 409 3.08 0.86 -15.99
CA PRO A 409 3.17 0.96 -14.53
C PRO A 409 2.05 1.82 -13.92
N PHE A 410 1.54 1.42 -12.77
CA PHE A 410 0.58 2.20 -11.99
C PHE A 410 1.31 3.03 -10.94
N VAL A 411 0.98 4.30 -10.85
CA VAL A 411 1.55 5.22 -9.87
C VAL A 411 0.45 5.87 -9.03
N ASP A 412 0.78 6.20 -7.79
CA ASP A 412 -0.08 6.99 -6.91
C ASP A 412 0.00 8.51 -7.24
N ARG A 413 -0.75 9.32 -6.49
CA ARG A 413 -0.80 10.78 -6.66
C ARG A 413 0.56 11.46 -6.49
N THR A 414 1.47 10.85 -5.74
CA THR A 414 2.83 11.37 -5.52
C THR A 414 3.84 10.89 -6.57
N GLY A 415 3.40 10.02 -7.50
CA GLY A 415 4.25 9.40 -8.52
C GLY A 415 4.95 8.13 -8.06
N ARG A 416 4.65 7.60 -6.86
CA ARG A 416 5.23 6.36 -6.37
C ARG A 416 4.58 5.16 -7.06
N ASP A 417 5.42 4.24 -7.55
CA ASP A 417 4.97 3.01 -8.21
C ASP A 417 4.23 2.09 -7.22
N MET A 418 3.08 1.56 -7.66
CA MET A 418 2.31 0.60 -6.86
C MET A 418 3.05 -0.73 -6.65
N LEU A 419 3.99 -1.11 -7.51
CA LEU A 419 4.89 -2.24 -7.26
C LEU A 419 5.86 -1.98 -6.10
N ALA A 420 6.13 -0.72 -5.80
CA ALA A 420 6.95 -0.28 -4.67
C ALA A 420 6.09 0.15 -3.45
N GLY A 421 4.84 -0.29 -3.37
CA GLY A 421 3.92 0.02 -2.28
C GLY A 421 3.28 1.42 -2.39
N GLY A 422 3.25 2.02 -3.59
CA GLY A 422 2.46 3.22 -3.87
C GLY A 422 0.96 2.95 -3.78
N GLY A 423 0.19 4.01 -3.59
CA GLY A 423 -1.27 3.98 -3.54
C GLY A 423 -1.82 5.25 -2.90
N THR A 424 -2.79 5.88 -3.53
CA THR A 424 -3.52 7.02 -2.99
C THR A 424 -4.73 6.52 -2.22
N GLN A 425 -4.82 6.79 -0.93
CA GLN A 425 -5.95 6.38 -0.10
C GLN A 425 -7.19 7.21 -0.43
N ILE A 426 -8.32 6.53 -0.71
CA ILE A 426 -9.59 7.18 -1.02
C ILE A 426 -10.70 6.86 -0.02
N LEU A 427 -10.57 5.76 0.74
CA LEU A 427 -11.49 5.40 1.81
C LEU A 427 -10.76 4.58 2.86
N ALA A 428 -11.04 4.85 4.14
CA ALA A 428 -10.50 4.10 5.28
C ALA A 428 -11.50 4.15 6.44
N SER A 429 -11.21 3.48 7.55
CA SER A 429 -12.05 3.45 8.75
C SER A 429 -12.36 4.86 9.26
N HIS A 430 -13.63 5.13 9.57
CA HIS A 430 -14.13 6.39 10.09
C HIS A 430 -15.50 6.22 10.74
N GLY A 431 -15.75 6.90 11.86
CA GLY A 431 -17.01 6.74 12.60
C GLY A 431 -17.29 5.28 12.92
N SER A 432 -18.46 4.79 12.54
CA SER A 432 -18.91 3.39 12.68
C SER A 432 -18.56 2.50 11.48
N VAL A 433 -17.72 2.98 10.57
CA VAL A 433 -17.23 2.22 9.40
C VAL A 433 -15.82 1.72 9.69
N HIS A 434 -15.65 0.42 9.83
CA HIS A 434 -14.37 -0.21 10.09
C HIS A 434 -13.91 -1.03 8.90
N GLY A 435 -12.65 -0.92 8.52
CA GLY A 435 -12.02 -1.72 7.49
C GLY A 435 -12.80 -1.75 6.16
N PRO A 436 -13.17 -0.60 5.54
CA PRO A 436 -13.85 -0.61 4.25
C PRO A 436 -12.90 -1.12 3.16
N GLY A 437 -13.35 -2.08 2.35
CA GLY A 437 -12.53 -2.68 1.31
C GLY A 437 -13.28 -3.63 0.40
N HIS A 438 -12.51 -4.35 -0.41
CA HIS A 438 -12.99 -5.24 -1.46
C HIS A 438 -14.06 -4.57 -2.32
N GLN A 439 -13.63 -3.52 -2.98
CA GLN A 439 -14.49 -2.61 -3.73
C GLN A 439 -14.84 -3.13 -5.11
N ALA A 440 -16.02 -2.74 -5.58
CA ALA A 440 -16.38 -2.75 -6.99
C ALA A 440 -16.76 -1.33 -7.45
N VAL A 441 -16.48 -1.00 -8.68
CA VAL A 441 -16.81 0.31 -9.27
C VAL A 441 -17.78 0.10 -10.42
N LEU A 442 -18.99 0.61 -10.27
CA LEU A 442 -20.02 0.59 -11.30
C LEU A 442 -20.07 1.93 -12.03
N ALA A 443 -19.89 1.90 -13.34
CA ALA A 443 -20.27 3.01 -14.21
C ALA A 443 -21.78 3.04 -14.37
N ASP A 444 -22.46 3.95 -13.67
CA ASP A 444 -23.90 4.09 -13.81
C ASP A 444 -24.26 5.36 -14.59
N THR A 445 -25.54 5.49 -14.95
CA THR A 445 -26.05 6.61 -15.76
C THR A 445 -25.92 7.98 -15.09
N ASP A 446 -25.80 7.99 -13.75
CA ASP A 446 -25.69 9.18 -12.91
C ASP A 446 -24.28 9.35 -12.30
N GLY A 447 -23.28 8.63 -12.81
CA GLY A 447 -21.88 8.70 -12.40
C GLY A 447 -21.35 7.39 -11.83
N ASP A 448 -20.09 7.39 -11.41
CA ASP A 448 -19.45 6.22 -10.85
C ASP A 448 -19.90 5.96 -9.41
N VAL A 449 -20.17 4.70 -9.11
CA VAL A 449 -20.65 4.24 -7.81
C VAL A 449 -19.70 3.20 -7.26
N LEU A 450 -19.25 3.41 -6.04
CA LEU A 450 -18.42 2.50 -5.26
C LEU A 450 -19.30 1.59 -4.43
N PHE A 451 -19.17 0.28 -4.62
CA PHE A 451 -19.71 -0.76 -3.76
C PHE A 451 -18.56 -1.40 -3.01
N TYR A 452 -18.70 -1.65 -1.73
CA TYR A 452 -17.66 -2.26 -0.90
C TYR A 452 -18.28 -2.94 0.31
N HIS A 453 -17.52 -3.78 1.01
CA HIS A 453 -17.94 -4.16 2.35
C HIS A 453 -17.22 -3.30 3.40
N TYR A 454 -17.82 -3.18 4.56
CA TYR A 454 -17.22 -2.64 5.77
C TYR A 454 -17.76 -3.37 6.98
N TYR A 455 -17.12 -3.24 8.12
CA TYR A 455 -17.60 -3.82 9.37
C TYR A 455 -18.22 -2.72 10.23
N ALA A 456 -19.39 -3.00 10.80
CA ALA A 456 -20.04 -2.15 11.79
C ALA A 456 -19.36 -2.30 13.17
N ASP A 457 -19.77 -1.50 14.14
CA ASP A 457 -19.23 -1.53 15.52
C ASP A 457 -19.39 -2.89 16.20
N ASP A 458 -20.42 -3.65 15.84
CA ASP A 458 -20.67 -5.03 16.33
C ASP A 458 -19.88 -6.10 15.54
N GLY A 459 -19.10 -5.68 14.53
CA GLY A 459 -18.32 -6.57 13.68
C GLY A 459 -19.08 -7.19 12.51
N ALA A 460 -20.35 -6.86 12.30
CA ALA A 460 -21.12 -7.31 11.15
C ALA A 460 -20.56 -6.75 9.84
N SER A 461 -20.40 -7.60 8.82
CA SER A 461 -19.97 -7.18 7.48
C SER A 461 -21.17 -6.69 6.67
N LEU A 462 -21.17 -5.43 6.27
CA LEU A 462 -22.28 -4.72 5.64
C LEU A 462 -21.88 -4.13 4.29
N LEU A 463 -22.88 -3.94 3.44
CA LEU A 463 -22.75 -3.27 2.15
C LEU A 463 -22.62 -1.75 2.32
N GLY A 464 -21.51 -1.19 1.83
CA GLY A 464 -21.32 0.24 1.66
C GLY A 464 -21.56 0.64 0.20
N VAL A 465 -22.24 1.75 -0.01
CA VAL A 465 -22.49 2.34 -1.33
C VAL A 465 -22.23 3.84 -1.26
N ASN A 466 -21.26 4.33 -2.04
CA ASN A 466 -20.93 5.75 -2.14
C ASN A 466 -20.73 6.17 -3.60
N ARG A 467 -20.58 7.44 -3.84
CA ARG A 467 -20.23 7.99 -5.16
C ARG A 467 -18.72 8.15 -5.29
N ILE A 468 -18.24 8.05 -6.54
CA ILE A 468 -16.88 8.42 -6.90
C ILE A 468 -16.92 9.68 -7.75
N GLY A 469 -16.24 10.74 -7.30
CA GLY A 469 -15.94 11.92 -8.07
C GLY A 469 -14.49 11.90 -8.55
N TYR A 470 -14.15 12.82 -9.45
CA TYR A 470 -12.76 13.01 -9.91
C TYR A 470 -12.41 14.47 -9.77
N ASP A 471 -11.26 14.77 -9.18
CA ASP A 471 -10.77 16.15 -9.05
C ASP A 471 -10.20 16.70 -10.36
N ALA A 472 -9.78 17.97 -10.37
CA ALA A 472 -9.21 18.63 -11.55
C ALA A 472 -7.95 17.94 -12.12
N ALA A 473 -7.24 17.17 -11.28
CA ALA A 473 -6.09 16.37 -11.70
C ALA A 473 -6.48 14.93 -12.08
N ALA A 474 -7.78 14.66 -12.22
CA ALA A 474 -8.38 13.36 -12.53
C ALA A 474 -8.05 12.26 -11.50
N TRP A 475 -7.95 12.60 -10.20
CA TRP A 475 -7.85 11.60 -9.14
C TRP A 475 -9.21 11.34 -8.53
N PRO A 476 -9.56 10.04 -8.33
CA PRO A 476 -10.84 9.70 -7.72
C PRO A 476 -10.87 10.06 -6.23
N TYR A 477 -12.05 10.46 -5.76
CA TYR A 477 -12.40 10.64 -4.36
C TYR A 477 -13.81 10.12 -4.09
N VAL A 478 -14.06 9.70 -2.87
CA VAL A 478 -15.37 9.19 -2.42
C VAL A 478 -16.16 10.33 -1.78
N TYR A 479 -17.48 10.43 -2.12
CA TYR A 479 -18.38 11.42 -1.55
C TYR A 479 -19.79 10.88 -1.35
#